data_d7722b2b5996c9cc6d3b11b1bf51f62f
#
_entry.id   d7722b2b5996c9cc6d3b11b1bf51f62f
#
_cell.length_a   1.000
_cell.length_b   1.000
_cell.length_c   1.000
_cell.angle_alpha   90.00
_cell.angle_beta   90.00
_cell.angle_gamma   90.00
#
_symmetry.space_group_name_H-M   'P 1'
#
loop_
_entity.id
_entity.type
_entity.pdbx_description
1 polymer ?
#
loop_
_entity_poly.entity_id
_entity_poly.type
_entity_poly.pdbx_seq_one_letter_code
_entity_poly.pdbx_strand_id
1 'polypeptide(L)'
;MSQAVDIIFYDGIVSKPYRAQISAQSETEVLIRYGEQLEQQRHYQYTDMKLIGALGQLHPVIELDDDARIEFHGALPEWFNYSTKKIQHSIWKFERSPNLIFFSLIFVITFGISLVKWGVPATSHYVAFKLPENSLKKLGDEAENYVLNNWTAPSQLAQTQKDQITKQYLNTVAENKPAKLVFRKGNRLGANAVALPNNTIIITDELIQIAHNNQEILGVLAHEQGHLFYRHSLQQGLTSLGLSVLYIAMTGDNSDLFTSLPAAMLGANYSRKFESEADLYALQLMDRKNIEVSHFANFLQRLNDKTEEDLNKASQSASPTSQKESSDNKLSIAVVDALSSHPATEERIRMVHDFEKKQHAKY
;
A
#
# COMPACT_ATOMS: atom_id res chain seq x y z
N MET A 1 36.89 11.17 -49.96
CA MET A 1 37.29 11.90 -48.71
C MET A 1 36.05 12.56 -48.19
N SER A 2 35.72 12.33 -46.94
CA SER A 2 34.59 12.98 -46.28
C SER A 2 34.87 14.46 -46.09
N GLN A 3 33.83 15.27 -46.06
CA GLN A 3 33.94 16.70 -45.75
C GLN A 3 34.44 16.88 -44.32
N ALA A 4 35.51 17.64 -44.11
CA ALA A 4 36.04 17.96 -42.78
C ALA A 4 35.04 18.81 -41.98
N VAL A 5 34.89 18.54 -40.72
CA VAL A 5 33.96 19.20 -39.79
C VAL A 5 34.75 19.86 -38.67
N ASP A 6 34.39 21.12 -38.39
CA ASP A 6 35.03 21.88 -37.31
C ASP A 6 34.56 21.35 -35.91
N ILE A 7 35.53 21.17 -35.03
CA ILE A 7 35.34 20.65 -33.67
C ILE A 7 36.18 21.42 -32.68
N ILE A 8 35.88 21.24 -31.38
CA ILE A 8 36.80 21.58 -30.29
C ILE A 8 37.51 20.31 -29.87
N PHE A 9 38.86 20.35 -29.83
CA PHE A 9 39.68 19.22 -29.44
C PHE A 9 40.50 19.56 -28.21
N TYR A 10 40.51 18.67 -27.24
CA TYR A 10 41.39 18.68 -26.08
C TYR A 10 42.36 17.51 -26.24
N ASP A 11 43.66 17.78 -26.15
CA ASP A 11 44.71 16.81 -26.50
C ASP A 11 45.05 15.81 -25.37
N GLY A 12 44.37 15.90 -24.22
CA GLY A 12 44.62 15.06 -23.05
C GLY A 12 45.88 15.46 -22.24
N ILE A 13 46.69 16.42 -22.74
CA ILE A 13 47.95 16.83 -22.11
C ILE A 13 47.79 18.18 -21.39
N VAL A 14 47.12 19.11 -22.05
CA VAL A 14 46.82 20.43 -21.51
C VAL A 14 45.33 20.72 -21.53
N SER A 15 44.84 21.39 -20.48
CA SER A 15 43.43 21.76 -20.38
C SER A 15 43.00 22.92 -21.32
N LYS A 16 43.74 23.15 -22.43
CA LYS A 16 43.44 24.19 -23.40
C LYS A 16 42.64 23.59 -24.58
N PRO A 17 41.52 24.19 -24.97
CA PRO A 17 40.81 23.78 -26.19
C PRO A 17 41.56 24.24 -27.44
N TYR A 18 41.64 23.35 -28.41
CA TYR A 18 42.12 23.66 -29.77
C TYR A 18 40.93 23.73 -30.73
N ARG A 19 40.94 24.73 -31.61
CA ARG A 19 40.09 24.63 -32.83
C ARG A 19 40.71 23.57 -33.74
N ALA A 20 39.91 22.59 -34.11
CA ALA A 20 40.39 21.45 -34.85
C ALA A 20 39.39 21.04 -35.92
N GLN A 21 39.85 20.23 -36.84
CA GLN A 21 39.01 19.60 -37.88
C GLN A 21 39.11 18.11 -37.82
N ILE A 22 37.97 17.44 -37.88
CA ILE A 22 37.85 16.00 -37.99
C ILE A 22 37.35 15.58 -39.37
N SER A 23 37.96 14.52 -39.94
CA SER A 23 37.54 13.95 -41.24
C SER A 23 37.70 12.43 -41.19
N ALA A 24 36.83 11.69 -41.93
CA ALA A 24 37.01 10.24 -42.06
C ALA A 24 38.19 9.98 -43.02
N GLN A 25 39.11 9.14 -42.55
CA GLN A 25 40.22 8.65 -43.35
C GLN A 25 39.86 7.30 -44.02
N SER A 26 39.15 6.46 -43.29
CA SER A 26 38.61 5.18 -43.73
C SER A 26 37.26 4.90 -43.05
N GLU A 27 36.69 3.72 -43.27
CA GLU A 27 35.49 3.26 -42.58
C GLU A 27 35.68 3.02 -41.10
N THR A 28 36.94 2.86 -40.64
CA THR A 28 37.29 2.54 -39.25
C THR A 28 38.13 3.61 -38.55
N GLU A 29 38.58 4.63 -39.30
CA GLU A 29 39.57 5.59 -38.81
C GLU A 29 39.21 7.04 -39.13
N VAL A 30 39.44 7.96 -38.19
CA VAL A 30 39.28 9.38 -38.35
C VAL A 30 40.64 10.09 -38.15
N LEU A 31 40.81 11.19 -38.85
CA LEU A 31 41.95 12.12 -38.73
C LEU A 31 41.46 13.42 -38.07
N ILE A 32 42.16 13.81 -37.01
CA ILE A 32 41.97 15.10 -36.33
C ILE A 32 43.21 15.96 -36.65
N ARG A 33 42.96 17.17 -37.18
CA ARG A 33 43.98 18.21 -37.39
C ARG A 33 43.72 19.32 -36.42
N TYR A 34 44.75 19.77 -35.69
CA TYR A 34 44.64 20.79 -34.66
C TYR A 34 45.92 21.64 -34.59
N GLY A 35 45.93 22.68 -33.78
CA GLY A 35 47.01 23.64 -33.73
C GLY A 35 46.62 24.97 -34.40
N GLU A 36 47.47 26.00 -34.31
CA GLU A 36 47.14 27.37 -34.79
C GLU A 36 46.92 27.41 -36.31
N GLN A 37 47.63 26.57 -37.08
CA GLN A 37 47.52 26.42 -38.55
C GLN A 37 47.12 25.00 -38.97
N LEU A 38 46.51 24.18 -38.06
CA LEU A 38 46.16 22.78 -38.27
C LEU A 38 47.37 21.92 -38.65
N GLU A 39 48.54 22.24 -38.14
CA GLU A 39 49.85 21.60 -38.42
C GLU A 39 50.02 20.27 -37.68
N GLN A 40 49.30 20.08 -36.59
CA GLN A 40 49.37 18.83 -35.84
C GLN A 40 48.25 17.90 -36.29
N GLN A 41 48.50 16.59 -36.25
CA GLN A 41 47.52 15.59 -36.62
C GLN A 41 47.59 14.38 -35.68
N ARG A 42 46.43 13.81 -35.37
CA ARG A 42 46.27 12.54 -34.67
C ARG A 42 45.25 11.66 -35.41
N HIS A 43 45.53 10.37 -35.37
CA HIS A 43 44.66 9.34 -35.94
C HIS A 43 44.01 8.55 -34.83
N TYR A 44 42.73 8.31 -34.91
CA TYR A 44 41.98 7.49 -33.95
C TYR A 44 41.09 6.50 -34.69
N GLN A 45 41.02 5.28 -34.11
CA GLN A 45 40.05 4.30 -34.57
C GLN A 45 38.72 4.52 -33.87
N TYR A 46 37.60 4.17 -34.52
CA TYR A 46 36.29 4.28 -33.89
C TYR A 46 36.15 3.37 -32.65
N THR A 47 36.97 2.32 -32.54
CA THR A 47 37.05 1.44 -31.36
C THR A 47 37.58 2.12 -30.12
N ASP A 48 38.43 3.15 -30.30
CA ASP A 48 39.12 3.88 -29.23
C ASP A 48 38.30 5.09 -28.75
N MET A 49 37.05 5.19 -29.24
CA MET A 49 36.16 6.30 -28.97
C MET A 49 35.02 5.90 -28.06
N LYS A 50 34.74 6.72 -27.09
CA LYS A 50 33.59 6.57 -26.20
C LYS A 50 32.69 7.80 -26.31
N LEU A 51 31.52 7.63 -26.92
CA LEU A 51 30.54 8.69 -27.00
C LEU A 51 29.90 8.93 -25.63
N ILE A 52 30.07 10.13 -25.10
CA ILE A 52 29.33 10.61 -23.93
C ILE A 52 28.05 11.22 -24.44
N GLY A 53 26.92 10.61 -24.09
CA GLY A 53 25.60 11.07 -24.50
C GLY A 53 25.33 12.49 -24.03
N ALA A 54 24.92 13.36 -24.94
CA ALA A 54 24.48 14.70 -24.60
C ALA A 54 23.11 14.63 -23.90
N LEU A 55 23.05 15.13 -22.66
CA LEU A 55 21.79 15.34 -21.95
C LEU A 55 21.14 16.64 -22.40
N GLY A 56 19.92 16.60 -22.89
CA GLY A 56 19.16 17.78 -23.31
C GLY A 56 19.70 18.44 -24.58
N GLN A 57 20.08 19.72 -24.51
CA GLN A 57 20.58 20.52 -25.64
C GLN A 57 22.11 20.54 -25.75
N LEU A 58 22.83 19.75 -24.95
CA LEU A 58 24.27 19.69 -25.00
C LEU A 58 24.74 19.02 -26.30
N HIS A 59 25.91 19.45 -26.79
CA HIS A 59 26.51 18.87 -27.98
C HIS A 59 27.16 17.51 -27.69
N PRO A 60 27.25 16.60 -28.68
CA PRO A 60 27.92 15.31 -28.51
C PRO A 60 29.40 15.49 -28.17
N VAL A 61 29.86 14.69 -27.20
CA VAL A 61 31.25 14.65 -26.76
C VAL A 61 31.78 13.25 -26.91
N ILE A 62 33.01 13.11 -27.39
CA ILE A 62 33.72 11.85 -27.52
C ILE A 62 34.96 11.91 -26.63
N GLU A 63 35.08 10.93 -25.72
CA GLU A 63 36.34 10.65 -25.02
C GLU A 63 37.12 9.62 -25.82
N LEU A 64 38.44 9.79 -25.80
CA LEU A 64 39.44 8.95 -26.46
C LEU A 64 40.30 8.25 -25.41
N ASP A 65 40.89 7.10 -25.75
CA ASP A 65 41.66 6.26 -24.81
C ASP A 65 42.93 6.92 -24.28
N ASP A 66 43.39 8.01 -24.91
CA ASP A 66 44.55 8.81 -24.52
C ASP A 66 44.20 10.07 -23.70
N ASP A 67 43.05 10.06 -23.02
CA ASP A 67 42.47 11.18 -22.27
C ASP A 67 42.14 12.41 -23.12
N ALA A 68 42.25 12.33 -24.45
CA ALA A 68 41.83 13.39 -25.35
C ALA A 68 40.32 13.40 -25.48
N ARG A 69 39.75 14.56 -25.91
CA ARG A 69 38.31 14.78 -25.98
C ARG A 69 37.94 15.59 -27.23
N ILE A 70 36.88 15.18 -27.88
CA ILE A 70 36.29 15.84 -29.02
C ILE A 70 34.89 16.39 -28.63
N GLU A 71 34.66 17.68 -28.88
CA GLU A 71 33.37 18.32 -28.74
C GLU A 71 32.86 18.79 -30.12
N PHE A 72 31.68 18.32 -30.51
CA PHE A 72 31.06 18.79 -31.75
C PHE A 72 30.20 20.02 -31.50
N HIS A 73 30.19 20.96 -32.44
CA HIS A 73 29.33 22.16 -32.39
C HIS A 73 27.89 21.91 -32.76
N GLY A 74 27.56 20.70 -33.20
CA GLY A 74 26.23 20.30 -33.65
C GLY A 74 26.03 18.79 -33.60
N ALA A 75 25.12 18.28 -34.44
CA ALA A 75 24.94 16.84 -34.57
C ALA A 75 26.17 16.17 -35.16
N LEU A 76 26.38 14.89 -34.84
CA LEU A 76 27.43 14.08 -35.46
C LEU A 76 27.26 14.07 -36.98
N PRO A 77 28.34 14.23 -37.78
CA PRO A 77 28.27 14.16 -39.23
C PRO A 77 27.75 12.79 -39.71
N GLU A 78 27.02 12.74 -40.81
CA GLU A 78 26.44 11.49 -41.34
C GLU A 78 27.50 10.43 -41.67
N TRP A 79 28.71 10.87 -42.04
CA TRP A 79 29.86 9.98 -42.31
C TRP A 79 30.53 9.46 -41.06
N PHE A 80 30.22 10.01 -39.90
CA PHE A 80 30.82 9.57 -38.61
C PHE A 80 30.20 8.23 -38.19
N ASN A 81 30.80 7.17 -38.69
CA ASN A 81 30.28 5.82 -38.61
C ASN A 81 30.65 5.18 -37.27
N TYR A 82 30.30 5.86 -36.17
CA TYR A 82 30.49 5.32 -34.83
C TYR A 82 29.43 4.23 -34.57
N SER A 83 29.88 2.98 -34.71
CA SER A 83 29.03 1.82 -34.44
C SER A 83 28.80 1.63 -32.95
N THR A 84 28.05 2.54 -32.34
CA THR A 84 27.37 2.18 -31.09
C THR A 84 26.34 1.12 -31.42
N LYS A 85 26.32 0.05 -30.62
CA LYS A 85 25.27 -0.97 -30.69
C LYS A 85 23.94 -0.24 -30.89
N LYS A 86 23.16 -0.61 -31.90
CA LYS A 86 21.88 0.03 -32.33
C LYS A 86 20.95 0.44 -31.18
N ILE A 87 21.09 -0.20 -30.03
CA ILE A 87 20.37 0.05 -28.79
C ILE A 87 20.70 1.44 -28.19
N GLN A 88 21.98 1.86 -28.12
CA GLN A 88 22.36 3.13 -27.49
C GLN A 88 21.89 4.34 -28.32
N HIS A 89 21.95 4.24 -29.65
CA HIS A 89 21.44 5.30 -30.54
C HIS A 89 19.92 5.46 -30.47
N SER A 90 19.19 4.35 -30.31
CA SER A 90 17.73 4.38 -30.10
C SER A 90 17.35 4.99 -28.77
N ILE A 91 18.04 4.63 -27.68
CA ILE A 91 17.81 5.20 -26.35
C ILE A 91 18.00 6.71 -26.38
N TRP A 92 19.09 7.18 -26.97
CA TRP A 92 19.41 8.62 -27.06
C TRP A 92 18.37 9.42 -27.85
N LYS A 93 17.80 8.83 -28.93
CA LYS A 93 16.72 9.45 -29.71
C LYS A 93 15.41 9.52 -28.92
N PHE A 94 15.17 8.52 -28.05
CA PHE A 94 14.01 8.49 -27.16
C PHE A 94 14.13 9.52 -26.01
N GLU A 95 15.31 9.68 -25.41
CA GLU A 95 15.57 10.65 -24.34
C GLU A 95 15.41 12.11 -24.78
N ARG A 96 15.56 12.42 -26.08
CA ARG A 96 15.39 13.79 -26.64
C ARG A 96 13.98 14.12 -27.06
N SER A 97 13.06 13.18 -27.05
CA SER A 97 11.68 13.43 -27.45
C SER A 97 10.86 13.92 -26.25
N PRO A 98 10.46 15.22 -26.20
CA PRO A 98 9.64 15.73 -25.10
C PRO A 98 8.31 15.00 -24.96
N ASN A 99 7.75 14.54 -26.09
CA ASN A 99 6.52 13.77 -26.07
C ASN A 99 6.70 12.40 -25.40
N LEU A 100 7.81 11.71 -25.68
CA LEU A 100 8.10 10.42 -25.04
C LEU A 100 8.37 10.54 -23.54
N ILE A 101 9.09 11.59 -23.13
CA ILE A 101 9.29 11.90 -21.70
C ILE A 101 7.93 12.12 -21.02
N PHE A 102 7.06 12.92 -21.63
CA PHE A 102 5.72 13.19 -21.12
C PHE A 102 4.86 11.91 -21.03
N PHE A 103 4.83 11.09 -22.07
CA PHE A 103 4.10 9.83 -22.06
C PHE A 103 4.68 8.80 -21.09
N SER A 104 6.01 8.73 -20.95
CA SER A 104 6.65 7.84 -19.97
C SER A 104 6.32 8.26 -18.55
N LEU A 105 6.27 9.57 -18.25
CA LEU A 105 5.86 10.08 -16.94
C LEU A 105 4.40 9.70 -16.62
N ILE A 106 3.49 9.92 -17.58
CA ILE A 106 2.08 9.50 -17.42
C ILE A 106 2.00 8.00 -17.19
N PHE A 107 2.75 7.20 -17.97
CA PHE A 107 2.77 5.75 -17.81
C PHE A 107 3.24 5.34 -16.42
N VAL A 108 4.34 5.88 -15.92
CA VAL A 108 4.88 5.57 -14.59
C VAL A 108 3.89 5.93 -13.48
N ILE A 109 3.28 7.12 -13.56
CA ILE A 109 2.26 7.55 -12.60
C ILE A 109 1.04 6.61 -12.64
N THR A 110 0.51 6.34 -13.84
CA THR A 110 -0.67 5.49 -14.00
C THR A 110 -0.38 4.05 -13.56
N PHE A 111 0.81 3.53 -13.90
CA PHE A 111 1.26 2.21 -13.46
C PHE A 111 1.39 2.14 -11.94
N GLY A 112 2.02 3.16 -11.31
CA GLY A 112 2.14 3.24 -9.86
C GLY A 112 0.78 3.26 -9.15
N ILE A 113 -0.15 4.09 -9.64
CA ILE A 113 -1.52 4.13 -9.11
C ILE A 113 -2.22 2.78 -9.30
N SER A 114 -2.07 2.14 -10.46
CA SER A 114 -2.66 0.83 -10.73
C SER A 114 -2.09 -0.26 -9.82
N LEU A 115 -0.79 -0.23 -9.60
CA LEU A 115 -0.11 -1.18 -8.72
C LEU A 115 -0.61 -1.05 -7.28
N VAL A 116 -0.69 0.18 -6.75
CA VAL A 116 -1.19 0.45 -5.39
C VAL A 116 -2.67 0.10 -5.25
N LYS A 117 -3.50 0.49 -6.23
CA LYS A 117 -4.97 0.36 -6.12
C LYS A 117 -5.48 -1.05 -6.40
N TRP A 118 -4.83 -1.79 -7.28
CA TRP A 118 -5.28 -3.12 -7.72
C TRP A 118 -4.20 -4.20 -7.56
N GLY A 119 -2.96 -3.92 -7.90
CA GLY A 119 -1.88 -4.91 -7.88
C GLY A 119 -1.59 -5.43 -6.47
N VAL A 120 -1.33 -4.54 -5.52
CA VAL A 120 -1.05 -4.93 -4.12
C VAL A 120 -2.25 -5.63 -3.49
N PRO A 121 -3.51 -5.13 -3.54
CA PRO A 121 -4.66 -5.83 -2.98
C PRO A 121 -4.93 -7.20 -3.62
N ALA A 122 -4.81 -7.31 -4.94
CA ALA A 122 -5.01 -8.59 -5.63
C ALA A 122 -3.95 -9.62 -5.24
N THR A 123 -2.69 -9.21 -5.11
CA THR A 123 -1.60 -10.08 -4.64
C THR A 123 -1.82 -10.48 -3.19
N SER A 124 -2.21 -9.55 -2.32
CA SER A 124 -2.51 -9.80 -0.91
C SER A 124 -3.66 -10.81 -0.76
N HIS A 125 -4.72 -10.65 -1.54
CA HIS A 125 -5.82 -11.61 -1.60
C HIS A 125 -5.33 -13.01 -1.99
N TYR A 126 -4.60 -13.11 -3.11
CA TYR A 126 -4.08 -14.39 -3.59
C TYR A 126 -3.19 -15.08 -2.54
N VAL A 127 -2.23 -14.34 -1.97
CA VAL A 127 -1.31 -14.85 -0.94
C VAL A 127 -2.07 -15.25 0.32
N ALA A 128 -3.05 -14.45 0.77
CA ALA A 128 -3.83 -14.74 1.96
C ALA A 128 -4.50 -16.13 1.88
N PHE A 129 -4.99 -16.54 0.70
CA PHE A 129 -5.65 -17.85 0.53
C PHE A 129 -4.66 -19.00 0.24
N LYS A 130 -3.41 -18.70 -0.07
CA LYS A 130 -2.36 -19.72 -0.31
C LYS A 130 -1.53 -20.03 0.94
N LEU A 131 -1.55 -19.16 1.94
CA LEU A 131 -0.81 -19.39 3.18
C LEU A 131 -1.32 -20.64 3.93
N PRO A 132 -0.40 -21.52 4.37
CA PRO A 132 -0.75 -22.71 5.14
C PRO A 132 -1.29 -22.35 6.53
N GLU A 133 -2.12 -23.22 7.11
CA GLU A 133 -2.77 -22.97 8.41
C GLU A 133 -1.76 -22.71 9.56
N ASN A 134 -0.61 -23.36 9.55
CA ASN A 134 0.43 -23.12 10.54
C ASN A 134 0.96 -21.68 10.51
N SER A 135 1.08 -21.07 9.33
CA SER A 135 1.48 -19.66 9.19
C SER A 135 0.37 -18.73 9.66
N LEU A 136 -0.88 -19.06 9.34
CA LEU A 136 -2.05 -18.31 9.83
C LEU A 136 -2.13 -18.33 11.35
N LYS A 137 -1.93 -19.52 11.93
CA LYS A 137 -1.90 -19.67 13.38
C LYS A 137 -0.82 -18.81 14.02
N LYS A 138 0.41 -18.89 13.53
CA LYS A 138 1.54 -18.10 14.06
C LYS A 138 1.28 -16.61 14.00
N LEU A 139 0.90 -16.09 12.83
CA LEU A 139 0.59 -14.67 12.64
C LEU A 139 -0.57 -14.21 13.52
N GLY A 140 -1.61 -15.03 13.63
CA GLY A 140 -2.75 -14.73 14.47
C GLY A 140 -2.43 -14.78 15.96
N ASP A 141 -1.61 -15.72 16.41
CA ASP A 141 -1.17 -15.80 17.81
C ASP A 141 -0.33 -14.56 18.18
N GLU A 142 0.53 -14.09 17.29
CA GLU A 142 1.29 -12.84 17.48
C GLU A 142 0.35 -11.62 17.57
N ALA A 143 -0.65 -11.53 16.67
CA ALA A 143 -1.64 -10.47 16.69
C ALA A 143 -2.53 -10.54 17.96
N GLU A 144 -2.98 -11.74 18.36
CA GLU A 144 -3.73 -11.95 19.59
C GLU A 144 -2.94 -11.45 20.80
N ASN A 145 -1.68 -11.88 20.94
CA ASN A 145 -0.81 -11.45 22.04
C ASN A 145 -0.59 -9.93 22.04
N TYR A 146 -0.46 -9.31 20.86
CA TYR A 146 -0.31 -7.87 20.76
C TYR A 146 -1.55 -7.12 21.29
N VAL A 147 -2.76 -7.56 20.88
CA VAL A 147 -4.04 -6.98 21.36
C VAL A 147 -4.21 -7.19 22.85
N LEU A 148 -3.96 -8.43 23.33
CA LEU A 148 -4.17 -8.78 24.74
C LEU A 148 -3.27 -7.97 25.69
N ASN A 149 -2.03 -7.69 25.27
CA ASN A 149 -1.04 -7.03 26.11
C ASN A 149 -1.04 -5.51 26.00
N ASN A 150 -1.43 -4.96 24.83
CA ASN A 150 -1.26 -3.53 24.58
C ASN A 150 -2.58 -2.75 24.49
N TRP A 151 -3.70 -3.42 24.11
CA TRP A 151 -4.95 -2.72 23.80
C TRP A 151 -6.10 -3.05 24.75
N THR A 152 -6.03 -4.17 25.46
CA THR A 152 -7.14 -4.68 26.27
C THR A 152 -6.71 -5.05 27.68
N ALA A 153 -7.68 -5.36 28.55
CA ALA A 153 -7.47 -5.93 29.88
C ALA A 153 -8.34 -7.19 30.09
N PRO A 154 -8.14 -7.96 31.14
CA PRO A 154 -9.02 -9.08 31.48
C PRO A 154 -10.49 -8.64 31.57
N SER A 155 -11.39 -9.43 30.96
CA SER A 155 -12.83 -9.19 30.98
C SER A 155 -13.37 -9.15 32.41
N GLN A 156 -14.31 -8.24 32.64
CA GLN A 156 -15.04 -8.07 33.91
C GLN A 156 -16.45 -8.69 33.87
N LEU A 157 -16.84 -9.31 32.74
CA LEU A 157 -18.13 -9.99 32.62
C LEU A 157 -18.18 -11.25 33.49
N ALA A 158 -19.39 -11.55 34.01
CA ALA A 158 -19.63 -12.79 34.74
C ALA A 158 -19.36 -14.01 33.85
N GLN A 159 -18.79 -15.05 34.40
CA GLN A 159 -18.48 -16.27 33.62
C GLN A 159 -19.74 -16.88 33.00
N THR A 160 -20.87 -16.86 33.71
CA THR A 160 -22.16 -17.33 33.21
C THR A 160 -22.60 -16.61 31.94
N GLN A 161 -22.37 -15.30 31.83
CA GLN A 161 -22.70 -14.52 30.64
C GLN A 161 -21.78 -14.92 29.47
N LYS A 162 -20.48 -15.04 29.69
CA LYS A 162 -19.51 -15.51 28.69
C LYS A 162 -19.86 -16.89 28.17
N ASP A 163 -20.20 -17.81 29.05
CA ASP A 163 -20.58 -19.19 28.71
C ASP A 163 -21.90 -19.22 27.90
N GLN A 164 -22.87 -18.38 28.28
CA GLN A 164 -24.12 -18.24 27.54
C GLN A 164 -23.92 -17.75 26.11
N ILE A 165 -23.15 -16.68 25.93
CA ILE A 165 -22.83 -16.13 24.59
C ILE A 165 -22.06 -17.17 23.78
N THR A 166 -21.05 -17.82 24.37
CA THR A 166 -20.25 -18.85 23.69
C THR A 166 -21.14 -20.03 23.27
N LYS A 167 -22.03 -20.50 24.13
CA LYS A 167 -22.96 -21.58 23.79
C LYS A 167 -23.90 -21.20 22.65
N GLN A 168 -24.44 -20.00 22.67
CA GLN A 168 -25.32 -19.52 21.60
C GLN A 168 -24.56 -19.38 20.27
N TYR A 169 -23.37 -18.79 20.30
CA TYR A 169 -22.49 -18.70 19.13
C TYR A 169 -22.22 -20.09 18.51
N LEU A 170 -21.79 -21.07 19.33
CA LEU A 170 -21.48 -22.41 18.86
C LEU A 170 -22.69 -23.13 18.25
N ASN A 171 -23.88 -22.89 18.78
CA ASN A 171 -25.11 -23.53 18.31
C ASN A 171 -25.72 -22.89 17.06
N THR A 172 -25.34 -21.61 16.76
CA THR A 172 -26.01 -20.85 15.68
C THR A 172 -25.02 -20.37 14.61
N VAL A 173 -24.01 -19.58 14.99
CA VAL A 173 -23.16 -18.83 14.07
C VAL A 173 -21.90 -19.58 13.65
N ALA A 174 -21.35 -20.40 14.54
CA ALA A 174 -20.02 -21.00 14.37
C ALA A 174 -19.90 -21.98 13.17
N GLU A 175 -21.01 -22.53 12.71
CA GLU A 175 -21.07 -23.52 11.62
C GLU A 175 -20.01 -24.64 11.75
N ASN A 176 -19.29 -24.95 10.65
CA ASN A 176 -18.33 -26.07 10.60
C ASN A 176 -16.92 -25.70 11.12
N LYS A 177 -16.64 -24.43 11.35
CA LYS A 177 -15.31 -23.94 11.80
C LYS A 177 -15.46 -22.91 12.92
N PRO A 178 -15.80 -23.36 14.15
CA PRO A 178 -16.01 -22.48 15.28
C PRO A 178 -14.72 -21.70 15.60
N ALA A 179 -14.85 -20.38 15.76
CA ALA A 179 -13.77 -19.57 16.27
C ALA A 179 -13.65 -19.68 17.80
N LYS A 180 -12.47 -19.48 18.30
CA LYS A 180 -12.22 -19.27 19.73
C LYS A 180 -12.72 -17.89 20.13
N LEU A 181 -13.71 -17.77 21.01
CA LEU A 181 -14.16 -16.50 21.56
C LEU A 181 -13.27 -16.10 22.73
N VAL A 182 -12.73 -14.88 22.70
CA VAL A 182 -11.91 -14.30 23.78
C VAL A 182 -12.56 -13.01 24.27
N PHE A 183 -13.04 -13.01 25.51
CA PHE A 183 -13.70 -11.86 26.12
C PHE A 183 -12.68 -10.98 26.82
N ARG A 184 -12.71 -9.67 26.55
CA ARG A 184 -11.74 -8.70 27.09
C ARG A 184 -12.43 -7.40 27.47
N LYS A 185 -11.90 -6.70 28.47
CA LYS A 185 -12.21 -5.29 28.65
C LYS A 185 -11.51 -4.49 27.56
N GLY A 186 -12.24 -3.67 26.84
CA GLY A 186 -11.78 -3.02 25.59
C GLY A 186 -10.64 -2.03 25.79
N ASN A 187 -10.63 -1.28 26.91
CA ASN A 187 -9.61 -0.24 27.14
C ASN A 187 -9.38 0.62 25.87
N ARG A 188 -8.19 0.47 25.24
CA ARG A 188 -7.86 1.17 24.00
C ARG A 188 -8.69 0.68 22.80
N LEU A 189 -9.14 -0.57 22.79
CA LEU A 189 -9.97 -1.12 21.73
C LEU A 189 -11.43 -0.63 21.82
N GLY A 190 -11.89 -0.14 22.98
CA GLY A 190 -13.25 0.31 23.19
C GLY A 190 -14.31 -0.77 22.98
N ALA A 191 -15.52 -0.37 22.56
CA ALA A 191 -16.60 -1.29 22.19
C ALA A 191 -16.36 -1.90 20.80
N ASN A 192 -15.74 -3.08 20.73
CA ASN A 192 -15.29 -3.67 19.47
C ASN A 192 -15.34 -5.20 19.47
N ALA A 193 -15.31 -5.79 18.29
CA ALA A 193 -14.97 -7.18 18.05
C ALA A 193 -13.91 -7.27 16.94
N VAL A 194 -13.02 -8.25 17.00
CA VAL A 194 -11.91 -8.38 16.05
C VAL A 194 -11.66 -9.84 15.71
N ALA A 195 -11.71 -10.15 14.42
CA ALA A 195 -11.41 -11.46 13.85
C ALA A 195 -9.91 -11.58 13.52
N LEU A 196 -9.24 -12.60 14.07
CA LEU A 196 -7.81 -12.83 13.92
C LEU A 196 -7.51 -14.05 13.04
N PRO A 197 -6.37 -14.09 12.32
CA PRO A 197 -6.03 -15.17 11.40
C PRO A 197 -5.91 -16.57 12.03
N ASN A 198 -5.68 -16.68 13.34
CA ASN A 198 -5.65 -17.94 14.08
C ASN A 198 -7.03 -18.49 14.45
N ASN A 199 -8.10 -17.99 13.79
CA ASN A 199 -9.48 -18.35 14.05
C ASN A 199 -9.94 -17.97 15.47
N THR A 200 -9.49 -16.83 15.99
CA THR A 200 -9.94 -16.22 17.25
C THR A 200 -10.80 -15.00 16.93
N ILE A 201 -11.89 -14.81 17.67
CA ILE A 201 -12.65 -13.56 17.74
C ILE A 201 -12.47 -12.99 19.14
N ILE A 202 -11.86 -11.81 19.25
CA ILE A 202 -11.84 -11.04 20.48
C ILE A 202 -13.09 -10.19 20.52
N ILE A 203 -13.85 -10.23 21.60
CA ILE A 203 -15.04 -9.39 21.80
C ILE A 203 -14.90 -8.62 23.12
N THR A 204 -15.25 -7.34 23.12
CA THR A 204 -15.07 -6.49 24.29
C THR A 204 -16.32 -6.45 25.19
N ASP A 205 -16.09 -6.25 26.49
CA ASP A 205 -17.16 -6.09 27.47
C ASP A 205 -18.05 -4.90 27.13
N GLU A 206 -17.47 -3.82 26.61
CA GLU A 206 -18.15 -2.60 26.20
C GLU A 206 -19.08 -2.84 25.02
N LEU A 207 -18.69 -3.67 24.05
CA LEU A 207 -19.57 -4.05 22.93
C LEU A 207 -20.79 -4.82 23.45
N ILE A 208 -20.56 -5.78 24.35
CA ILE A 208 -21.61 -6.60 24.94
C ILE A 208 -22.59 -5.73 25.78
N GLN A 209 -22.09 -4.68 26.45
CA GLN A 209 -22.89 -3.74 27.21
C GLN A 209 -23.75 -2.82 26.33
N ILE A 210 -23.31 -2.52 25.11
CA ILE A 210 -24.10 -1.74 24.14
C ILE A 210 -25.25 -2.59 23.56
N ALA A 211 -25.07 -3.88 23.42
CA ALA A 211 -26.08 -4.78 22.89
C ALA A 211 -27.28 -4.90 23.84
N HIS A 212 -28.48 -4.80 23.32
CA HIS A 212 -29.72 -4.90 24.09
C HIS A 212 -30.14 -6.36 24.32
N ASN A 213 -29.67 -7.27 23.45
CA ASN A 213 -29.99 -8.68 23.55
C ASN A 213 -28.88 -9.54 22.91
N ASN A 214 -28.92 -10.84 23.16
CA ASN A 214 -27.93 -11.76 22.64
C ASN A 214 -27.99 -11.93 21.10
N GLN A 215 -29.13 -11.66 20.45
CA GLN A 215 -29.25 -11.80 19.00
C GLN A 215 -28.48 -10.70 18.27
N GLU A 216 -28.39 -9.50 18.84
CA GLU A 216 -27.51 -8.43 18.37
C GLU A 216 -26.03 -8.87 18.45
N ILE A 217 -25.62 -9.46 19.56
CA ILE A 217 -24.26 -10.01 19.73
C ILE A 217 -23.99 -11.11 18.70
N LEU A 218 -24.97 -11.99 18.44
CA LEU A 218 -24.84 -13.03 17.40
C LEU A 218 -24.73 -12.41 16.00
N GLY A 219 -25.42 -11.32 15.71
CA GLY A 219 -25.26 -10.56 14.46
C GLY A 219 -23.83 -10.06 14.26
N VAL A 220 -23.24 -9.47 15.29
CA VAL A 220 -21.84 -9.03 15.27
C VAL A 220 -20.88 -10.23 15.11
N LEU A 221 -21.09 -11.32 15.86
CA LEU A 221 -20.28 -12.53 15.74
C LEU A 221 -20.40 -13.18 14.36
N ALA A 222 -21.57 -13.09 13.70
CA ALA A 222 -21.76 -13.54 12.33
C ALA A 222 -20.96 -12.67 11.34
N HIS A 223 -20.89 -11.37 11.56
CA HIS A 223 -20.05 -10.45 10.79
C HIS A 223 -18.56 -10.78 10.97
N GLU A 224 -18.09 -10.97 12.21
CA GLU A 224 -16.71 -11.39 12.48
C GLU A 224 -16.38 -12.76 11.86
N GLN A 225 -17.34 -13.68 11.85
CA GLN A 225 -17.18 -14.95 11.14
C GLN A 225 -17.00 -14.76 9.63
N GLY A 226 -17.65 -13.75 9.04
CA GLY A 226 -17.43 -13.32 7.66
C GLY A 226 -15.98 -12.84 7.44
N HIS A 227 -15.44 -12.03 8.35
CA HIS A 227 -14.03 -11.59 8.28
C HIS A 227 -13.05 -12.77 8.38
N LEU A 228 -13.33 -13.78 9.23
CA LEU A 228 -12.54 -15.01 9.30
C LEU A 228 -12.63 -15.81 8.00
N PHE A 229 -13.83 -15.97 7.47
CA PHE A 229 -14.06 -16.75 6.25
C PHE A 229 -13.31 -16.18 5.05
N TYR A 230 -13.38 -14.86 4.87
CA TYR A 230 -12.67 -14.15 3.79
C TYR A 230 -11.24 -13.80 4.14
N ARG A 231 -10.74 -14.08 5.33
CA ARG A 231 -9.37 -13.78 5.80
C ARG A 231 -9.03 -12.28 5.71
N HIS A 232 -9.99 -11.41 6.00
CA HIS A 232 -9.85 -9.96 5.78
C HIS A 232 -8.70 -9.33 6.57
N SER A 233 -8.51 -9.67 7.86
CA SER A 233 -7.41 -9.16 8.67
C SER A 233 -6.04 -9.52 8.09
N LEU A 234 -5.90 -10.73 7.55
CA LEU A 234 -4.67 -11.16 6.87
C LEU A 234 -4.46 -10.40 5.55
N GLN A 235 -5.50 -10.25 4.73
CA GLN A 235 -5.43 -9.48 3.49
C GLN A 235 -5.04 -8.02 3.76
N GLN A 236 -5.59 -7.43 4.82
CA GLN A 236 -5.27 -6.08 5.28
C GLN A 236 -3.79 -5.97 5.67
N GLY A 237 -3.29 -6.87 6.52
CA GLY A 237 -1.89 -6.89 6.92
C GLY A 237 -0.93 -7.08 5.75
N LEU A 238 -1.23 -8.01 4.83
CA LEU A 238 -0.45 -8.23 3.61
C LEU A 238 -0.48 -7.01 2.67
N THR A 239 -1.61 -6.31 2.58
CA THR A 239 -1.71 -5.08 1.78
C THR A 239 -0.84 -3.97 2.37
N SER A 240 -0.90 -3.77 3.69
CA SER A 240 -0.06 -2.80 4.39
C SER A 240 1.43 -3.12 4.23
N LEU A 241 1.79 -4.41 4.35
CA LEU A 241 3.16 -4.88 4.12
C LEU A 241 3.61 -4.62 2.68
N GLY A 242 2.78 -4.93 1.69
CA GLY A 242 3.06 -4.66 0.27
C GLY A 242 3.28 -3.18 -0.02
N LEU A 243 2.47 -2.30 0.57
CA LEU A 243 2.64 -0.85 0.46
C LEU A 243 3.93 -0.37 1.15
N SER A 244 4.28 -0.96 2.31
CA SER A 244 5.55 -0.65 2.99
C SER A 244 6.76 -1.06 2.16
N VAL A 245 6.72 -2.23 1.49
CA VAL A 245 7.77 -2.66 0.55
C VAL A 245 7.91 -1.69 -0.62
N LEU A 246 6.80 -1.20 -1.19
CA LEU A 246 6.85 -0.18 -2.24
C LEU A 246 7.45 1.13 -1.73
N TYR A 247 7.07 1.57 -0.53
CA TYR A 247 7.64 2.77 0.10
C TYR A 247 9.16 2.65 0.27
N ILE A 248 9.65 1.50 0.78
CA ILE A 248 11.07 1.22 0.93
C ILE A 248 11.80 1.23 -0.42
N ALA A 249 11.20 0.62 -1.44
CA ALA A 249 11.79 0.61 -2.78
C ALA A 249 11.97 2.03 -3.36
N MET A 250 11.13 2.99 -2.95
CA MET A 250 11.20 4.39 -3.38
C MET A 250 12.13 5.24 -2.51
N THR A 251 12.22 4.98 -1.20
CA THR A 251 12.92 5.83 -0.24
C THR A 251 14.23 5.24 0.26
N GLY A 252 14.38 3.91 0.19
CA GLY A 252 15.50 3.16 0.77
C GLY A 252 15.41 2.97 2.31
N ASP A 253 14.36 3.47 2.97
CA ASP A 253 14.18 3.35 4.43
C ASP A 253 13.46 2.06 4.81
N ASN A 254 14.13 1.18 5.58
CA ASN A 254 13.63 -0.15 5.96
C ASN A 254 13.46 -0.34 7.48
N SER A 255 13.46 0.75 8.25
CA SER A 255 13.59 0.71 9.72
C SER A 255 12.49 -0.06 10.45
N ASP A 256 11.26 -0.17 9.92
CA ASP A 256 10.11 -0.70 10.69
C ASP A 256 9.23 -1.74 9.97
N LEU A 257 9.74 -2.40 8.92
CA LEU A 257 8.92 -3.22 8.03
C LEU A 257 8.16 -4.38 8.73
N PHE A 258 8.84 -5.11 9.61
CA PHE A 258 8.27 -6.34 10.20
C PHE A 258 7.64 -6.13 11.58
N THR A 259 8.04 -5.11 12.30
CA THR A 259 7.51 -4.82 13.64
C THR A 259 6.11 -4.24 13.62
N SER A 260 5.72 -3.62 12.50
CA SER A 260 4.40 -3.00 12.33
C SER A 260 3.31 -3.95 11.82
N LEU A 261 3.64 -5.19 11.39
CA LEU A 261 2.65 -6.09 10.79
C LEU A 261 1.46 -6.45 11.69
N PRO A 262 1.64 -6.82 12.97
CA PRO A 262 0.51 -7.08 13.86
C PRO A 262 -0.39 -5.85 14.03
N ALA A 263 0.20 -4.66 14.18
CA ALA A 263 -0.55 -3.41 14.28
C ALA A 263 -1.27 -3.06 12.97
N ALA A 264 -0.64 -3.32 11.81
CA ALA A 264 -1.25 -3.08 10.50
C ALA A 264 -2.43 -4.03 10.19
N MET A 265 -2.44 -5.23 10.76
CA MET A 265 -3.57 -6.17 10.65
C MET A 265 -4.79 -5.72 11.47
N LEU A 266 -4.58 -4.90 12.49
CA LEU A 266 -5.58 -4.55 13.51
C LEU A 266 -5.97 -3.07 13.49
N GLY A 267 -5.08 -2.20 13.04
CA GLY A 267 -5.20 -0.74 13.19
C GLY A 267 -5.71 0.02 11.98
N ALA A 268 -5.99 -0.66 10.86
CA ALA A 268 -6.53 0.00 9.67
C ALA A 268 -8.03 -0.29 9.53
N ASN A 269 -8.79 0.73 9.15
CA ASN A 269 -10.18 0.57 8.74
C ASN A 269 -10.26 -0.45 7.62
N TYR A 270 -11.13 -1.44 7.75
CA TYR A 270 -11.44 -2.34 6.65
C TYR A 270 -11.97 -1.54 5.45
N SER A 271 -11.61 -1.99 4.26
CA SER A 271 -12.18 -1.39 3.05
C SER A 271 -13.70 -1.57 3.04
N ARG A 272 -14.45 -0.63 2.44
CA ARG A 272 -15.91 -0.77 2.26
C ARG A 272 -16.29 -2.11 1.62
N LYS A 273 -15.42 -2.63 0.75
CA LYS A 273 -15.61 -3.93 0.13
C LYS A 273 -15.57 -5.06 1.17
N PHE A 274 -14.60 -5.06 2.08
CA PHE A 274 -14.47 -6.07 3.13
C PHE A 274 -15.65 -6.02 4.10
N GLU A 275 -16.10 -4.82 4.46
CA GLU A 275 -17.29 -4.64 5.29
C GLU A 275 -18.55 -5.19 4.59
N SER A 276 -18.75 -4.87 3.30
CA SER A 276 -19.90 -5.36 2.54
C SER A 276 -19.88 -6.88 2.37
N GLU A 277 -18.72 -7.50 2.20
CA GLU A 277 -18.56 -8.96 2.12
C GLU A 277 -18.88 -9.63 3.47
N ALA A 278 -18.39 -9.05 4.58
CA ALA A 278 -18.68 -9.55 5.93
C ALA A 278 -20.16 -9.37 6.32
N ASP A 279 -20.74 -8.21 5.99
CA ASP A 279 -22.16 -7.94 6.22
C ASP A 279 -23.05 -8.92 5.45
N LEU A 280 -22.78 -9.11 4.16
CA LEU A 280 -23.56 -10.05 3.34
C LEU A 280 -23.46 -11.48 3.88
N TYR A 281 -22.26 -11.90 4.31
CA TYR A 281 -22.05 -13.19 4.97
C TYR A 281 -22.90 -13.30 6.23
N ALA A 282 -22.87 -12.28 7.10
CA ALA A 282 -23.64 -12.23 8.34
C ALA A 282 -25.15 -12.34 8.07
N LEU A 283 -25.69 -11.52 7.14
CA LEU A 283 -27.10 -11.50 6.80
C LEU A 283 -27.59 -12.85 6.26
N GLN A 284 -26.80 -13.46 5.36
CA GLN A 284 -27.10 -14.79 4.83
C GLN A 284 -27.05 -15.89 5.91
N LEU A 285 -26.09 -15.76 6.85
CA LEU A 285 -25.96 -16.71 7.94
C LEU A 285 -27.13 -16.59 8.94
N MET A 286 -27.45 -15.34 9.34
CA MET A 286 -28.58 -15.06 10.22
C MET A 286 -29.91 -15.59 9.64
N ASP A 287 -30.13 -15.32 8.35
CA ASP A 287 -31.30 -15.83 7.62
C ASP A 287 -31.40 -17.38 7.69
N ARG A 288 -30.31 -18.07 7.32
CA ARG A 288 -30.26 -19.54 7.39
C ARG A 288 -30.50 -20.11 8.80
N LYS A 289 -30.20 -19.33 9.83
CA LYS A 289 -30.33 -19.72 11.24
C LYS A 289 -31.59 -19.20 11.90
N ASN A 290 -32.50 -18.60 11.15
CA ASN A 290 -33.75 -17.99 11.63
C ASN A 290 -33.49 -16.93 12.73
N ILE A 291 -32.42 -16.15 12.59
CA ILE A 291 -32.13 -14.96 13.40
C ILE A 291 -32.57 -13.75 12.58
N GLU A 292 -33.44 -12.91 13.15
CA GLU A 292 -33.89 -11.69 12.46
C GLU A 292 -32.72 -10.74 12.19
N VAL A 293 -32.53 -10.38 10.92
CA VAL A 293 -31.43 -9.52 10.48
C VAL A 293 -31.54 -8.09 11.02
N SER A 294 -32.74 -7.65 11.38
CA SER A 294 -33.02 -6.38 12.06
C SER A 294 -32.21 -6.20 13.36
N HIS A 295 -31.89 -7.28 14.08
CA HIS A 295 -31.03 -7.20 15.26
C HIS A 295 -29.64 -6.63 14.93
N PHE A 296 -29.07 -7.03 13.80
CA PHE A 296 -27.77 -6.49 13.36
C PHE A 296 -27.87 -5.00 12.96
N ALA A 297 -28.94 -4.61 12.22
CA ALA A 297 -29.19 -3.20 11.89
C ALA A 297 -29.34 -2.33 13.14
N ASN A 298 -30.14 -2.78 14.11
CA ASN A 298 -30.38 -2.07 15.35
C ASN A 298 -29.09 -1.88 16.17
N PHE A 299 -28.22 -2.89 16.18
CA PHE A 299 -26.91 -2.79 16.82
C PHE A 299 -26.02 -1.77 16.11
N LEU A 300 -25.92 -1.82 14.76
CA LEU A 300 -25.14 -0.86 13.97
C LEU A 300 -25.61 0.57 14.16
N GLN A 301 -26.95 0.81 14.17
CA GLN A 301 -27.51 2.14 14.41
C GLN A 301 -27.10 2.66 15.78
N ARG A 302 -27.23 1.87 16.82
CA ARG A 302 -26.88 2.26 18.19
C ARG A 302 -25.37 2.52 18.36
N LEU A 303 -24.56 1.75 17.66
CA LEU A 303 -23.13 1.95 17.63
C LEU A 303 -22.76 3.29 16.98
N ASN A 304 -23.44 3.65 15.88
CA ASN A 304 -23.30 4.93 15.21
C ASN A 304 -23.72 6.09 16.11
N ASP A 305 -24.92 6.01 16.72
CA ASP A 305 -25.48 7.05 17.58
C ASP A 305 -24.55 7.33 18.77
N LYS A 306 -23.98 6.27 19.36
CA LYS A 306 -23.02 6.40 20.46
C LYS A 306 -21.71 7.05 20.02
N THR A 307 -21.24 6.73 18.83
CA THR A 307 -20.04 7.36 18.26
C THR A 307 -20.24 8.86 18.06
N GLU A 308 -21.36 9.26 17.49
CA GLU A 308 -21.70 10.68 17.28
C GLU A 308 -21.83 11.43 18.61
N GLU A 309 -22.43 10.79 19.63
CA GLU A 309 -22.54 11.37 20.97
C GLU A 309 -21.17 11.59 21.61
N ASP A 310 -20.28 10.62 21.53
CA ASP A 310 -18.92 10.70 22.10
C ASP A 310 -18.05 11.72 21.34
N LEU A 311 -18.16 11.83 20.02
CA LEU A 311 -17.53 12.87 19.22
C LEU A 311 -18.02 14.28 19.57
N ASN A 312 -19.32 14.44 19.76
CA ASN A 312 -19.91 15.72 20.16
C ASN A 312 -19.48 16.16 21.57
N LYS A 313 -19.37 15.22 22.51
CA LYS A 313 -18.84 15.50 23.86
C LYS A 313 -17.36 15.90 23.81
N ALA A 314 -16.55 15.21 23.01
CA ALA A 314 -15.13 15.53 22.83
C ALA A 314 -14.95 16.94 22.21
N SER A 315 -15.77 17.30 21.23
CA SER A 315 -15.74 18.62 20.58
C SER A 315 -16.15 19.76 21.51
N GLN A 316 -17.11 19.53 22.42
CA GLN A 316 -17.57 20.52 23.42
C GLN A 316 -16.57 20.71 24.58
N SER A 317 -15.74 19.68 24.88
CA SER A 317 -14.73 19.76 25.95
C SER A 317 -13.41 20.40 25.47
N ALA A 318 -13.23 20.62 24.19
CA ALA A 318 -12.06 21.26 23.59
C ALA A 318 -12.14 22.81 23.62
N SER A 319 -12.36 23.40 24.80
CA SER A 319 -12.14 24.87 25.01
C SER A 319 -10.61 25.12 25.18
N PRO A 320 -10.05 26.21 24.63
CA PRO A 320 -8.60 26.39 24.46
C PRO A 320 -7.82 26.75 25.73
N THR A 321 -8.31 26.46 26.92
CA THR A 321 -7.65 26.89 28.18
C THR A 321 -7.66 25.80 29.25
N SER A 322 -7.07 24.64 29.02
CA SER A 322 -6.47 23.87 30.12
C SER A 322 -5.70 22.67 29.59
N GLN A 323 -4.37 22.77 29.63
CA GLN A 323 -3.45 21.64 29.64
C GLN A 323 -3.62 20.87 30.97
N LYS A 324 -4.59 19.98 31.03
CA LYS A 324 -4.62 18.87 31.96
C LYS A 324 -5.13 17.67 31.20
N GLU A 325 -4.21 16.76 30.87
CA GLU A 325 -4.52 15.43 30.36
C GLU A 325 -5.37 14.69 31.42
N SER A 326 -6.67 14.77 31.31
CA SER A 326 -7.58 13.93 32.09
C SER A 326 -7.71 12.57 31.40
N SER A 327 -7.80 11.51 32.19
CA SER A 327 -8.03 10.13 31.75
C SER A 327 -9.26 9.98 30.84
N ASP A 328 -10.24 10.88 30.96
CA ASP A 328 -11.46 10.90 30.17
C ASP A 328 -11.25 11.31 28.71
N ASN A 329 -10.24 12.15 28.41
CA ASN A 329 -9.90 12.53 27.04
C ASN A 329 -9.17 11.40 26.29
N LYS A 330 -8.43 10.52 26.99
CA LYS A 330 -7.85 9.31 26.42
C LYS A 330 -8.89 8.25 26.09
N LEU A 331 -9.99 8.21 26.86
CA LEU A 331 -11.08 7.26 26.63
C LEU A 331 -11.91 7.63 25.39
N SER A 332 -12.20 8.93 25.22
CA SER A 332 -12.95 9.42 24.04
C SER A 332 -12.18 9.25 22.73
N ILE A 333 -10.86 9.47 22.70
CA ILE A 333 -10.01 9.20 21.54
C ILE A 333 -9.94 7.69 21.25
N ALA A 334 -9.86 6.85 22.27
CA ALA A 334 -9.80 5.38 22.12
C ALA A 334 -11.13 4.79 21.59
N VAL A 335 -12.27 5.37 21.94
CA VAL A 335 -13.59 4.96 21.40
C VAL A 335 -13.69 5.34 19.91
N VAL A 336 -13.22 6.51 19.51
CA VAL A 336 -13.19 6.95 18.11
C VAL A 336 -12.26 6.05 17.27
N ASP A 337 -11.07 5.69 17.77
CA ASP A 337 -10.14 4.79 17.09
C ASP A 337 -10.69 3.36 16.96
N ALA A 338 -11.39 2.87 17.96
CA ALA A 338 -11.94 1.51 17.99
C ALA A 338 -13.13 1.31 17.04
N LEU A 339 -13.98 2.34 16.93
CA LEU A 339 -15.11 2.36 15.99
C LEU A 339 -14.66 2.57 14.55
N SER A 340 -13.41 2.96 14.35
CA SER A 340 -12.84 3.16 13.02
C SER A 340 -12.54 1.86 12.28
N SER A 341 -12.37 0.71 12.95
CA SER A 341 -12.10 -0.58 12.29
C SER A 341 -13.30 -1.09 11.48
N HIS A 342 -14.52 -0.91 11.99
CA HIS A 342 -15.78 -1.31 11.36
C HIS A 342 -16.80 -0.17 11.38
N PRO A 343 -16.63 0.88 10.57
CA PRO A 343 -17.53 2.03 10.64
C PRO A 343 -18.97 1.63 10.35
N ALA A 344 -19.86 1.95 11.30
CA ALA A 344 -21.30 1.81 11.11
C ALA A 344 -21.78 2.93 10.20
N THR A 345 -21.80 2.69 8.89
CA THR A 345 -22.23 3.67 7.90
C THR A 345 -23.72 3.50 7.59
N GLU A 346 -24.40 4.61 7.22
CA GLU A 346 -25.77 4.53 6.72
C GLU A 346 -25.92 3.54 5.54
N GLU A 347 -24.87 3.36 4.74
CA GLU A 347 -24.85 2.42 3.63
C GLU A 347 -24.98 0.97 4.13
N ARG A 348 -24.29 0.61 5.21
CA ARG A 348 -24.38 -0.72 5.85
C ARG A 348 -25.77 -0.95 6.43
N ILE A 349 -26.31 0.02 7.17
CA ILE A 349 -27.65 -0.05 7.75
C ILE A 349 -28.71 -0.21 6.64
N ARG A 350 -28.61 0.56 5.56
CA ARG A 350 -29.48 0.42 4.38
C ARG A 350 -29.38 -0.96 3.73
N MET A 351 -28.17 -1.51 3.61
CA MET A 351 -27.98 -2.85 3.06
C MET A 351 -28.75 -3.93 3.87
N VAL A 352 -28.72 -3.84 5.20
CA VAL A 352 -29.47 -4.76 6.06
C VAL A 352 -30.98 -4.63 5.82
N HIS A 353 -31.51 -3.41 5.80
CA HIS A 353 -32.93 -3.18 5.52
C HIS A 353 -33.37 -3.62 4.11
N ASP A 354 -32.53 -3.45 3.11
CA ASP A 354 -32.82 -3.90 1.76
C ASP A 354 -32.79 -5.43 1.65
N PHE A 355 -31.93 -6.08 2.43
CA PHE A 355 -31.92 -7.55 2.54
C PHE A 355 -33.21 -8.05 3.20
N GLU A 356 -33.62 -7.44 4.31
CA GLU A 356 -34.84 -7.76 5.03
C GLU A 356 -36.08 -7.63 4.13
N LYS A 357 -36.22 -6.50 3.40
CA LYS A 357 -37.32 -6.30 2.44
C LYS A 357 -37.36 -7.39 1.36
N LYS A 358 -36.22 -7.82 0.85
CA LYS A 358 -36.13 -8.87 -0.15
C LYS A 358 -36.56 -10.25 0.41
N GLN A 359 -36.32 -10.50 1.70
CA GLN A 359 -36.80 -11.71 2.37
C GLN A 359 -38.34 -11.71 2.46
N HIS A 360 -38.93 -10.62 2.97
CA HIS A 360 -40.37 -10.50 3.07
C HIS A 360 -41.12 -10.52 1.73
N ALA A 361 -40.45 -10.16 0.63
CA ALA A 361 -41.04 -10.26 -0.72
C ALA A 361 -40.99 -11.66 -1.33
N LYS A 362 -40.28 -12.60 -0.71
CA LYS A 362 -40.21 -14.01 -1.17
C LYS A 362 -41.26 -14.92 -0.55
N TYR A 363 -41.95 -14.46 0.46
CA TYR A 363 -43.04 -15.15 1.16
C TYR A 363 -44.35 -14.37 0.99
#